data_226b36321ce0d27107a9bf50d67f2eaa
#
_entry.id   226b36321ce0d27107a9bf50d67f2eaa
#
_cell.length_a   1.000
_cell.length_b   1.000
_cell.length_c   1.000
_cell.angle_alpha   90.00
_cell.angle_beta   90.00
_cell.angle_gamma   90.00
#
_symmetry.space_group_name_H-M   'P 1'
#
loop_
_entity.id
_entity.type
_entity.pdbx_description
1 polymer ?
#
loop_
_entity_poly.entity_id
_entity_poly.type
_entity_poly.pdbx_seq_one_letter_code
_entity_poly.pdbx_strand_id
1 'polypeptide(L)'
;MFRTGKAIPIAPAKEDEALLNAAYDAVAEALAQGELVAIFPEGRITDTGELYPFRQGVKRIVERTPVPVIPLALKGLWGSFFSRRGGPAMSNPFHMRPFSKIALEAGEAFAPQAATPDVLQATVLRMRGDWK
;
A
#
# COMPACT_ATOMS: atom_id res chain seq x y z
N MET A 1 -19.85 1.82 14.93
CA MET A 1 -20.33 1.19 13.69
C MET A 1 -19.15 1.04 12.73
N PHE A 2 -18.64 -0.16 12.55
CA PHE A 2 -17.55 -0.39 11.59
C PHE A 2 -18.12 -0.27 10.18
N ARG A 3 -17.82 0.82 9.47
CA ARG A 3 -18.05 0.88 8.03
C ARG A 3 -17.12 -0.13 7.37
N THR A 4 -17.69 -1.11 6.71
CA THR A 4 -16.94 -2.05 5.87
C THR A 4 -16.11 -1.24 4.88
N GLY A 5 -14.79 -1.44 4.86
CA GLY A 5 -13.91 -0.71 3.95
C GLY A 5 -14.37 -0.88 2.50
N LYS A 6 -14.61 0.23 1.82
CA LYS A 6 -14.93 0.22 0.39
C LYS A 6 -13.65 -0.04 -0.40
N ALA A 7 -13.58 -1.16 -1.10
CA ALA A 7 -12.49 -1.38 -2.06
C ALA A 7 -12.77 -0.57 -3.33
N ILE A 8 -11.76 0.21 -3.76
CA ILE A 8 -11.80 0.92 -5.04
C ILE A 8 -11.08 0.04 -6.07
N PRO A 9 -11.79 -0.50 -7.07
CA PRO A 9 -11.16 -1.30 -8.11
C PRO A 9 -10.22 -0.44 -8.94
N ILE A 10 -9.02 -0.97 -9.24
CA ILE A 10 -8.00 -0.30 -10.02
C ILE A 10 -7.37 -1.27 -11.01
N ALA A 11 -7.11 -0.81 -12.22
CA ALA A 11 -6.33 -1.51 -13.22
C ALA A 11 -5.16 -0.66 -13.71
N PRO A 12 -4.06 -1.27 -14.22
CA PRO A 12 -3.01 -0.54 -14.91
C PRO A 12 -3.57 0.21 -16.13
N ALA A 13 -3.04 1.41 -16.41
CA ALA A 13 -3.50 2.23 -17.53
C ALA A 13 -3.42 1.53 -18.90
N LYS A 14 -2.48 0.57 -19.04
CA LYS A 14 -2.34 -0.24 -20.26
C LYS A 14 -3.46 -1.26 -20.46
N GLU A 15 -4.16 -1.63 -19.38
CA GLU A 15 -5.24 -2.61 -19.41
C GLU A 15 -6.61 -1.91 -19.48
N ASP A 16 -6.82 -0.89 -18.65
CA ASP A 16 -8.07 -0.12 -18.59
C ASP A 16 -7.83 1.27 -18.04
N GLU A 17 -7.67 2.24 -18.93
CA GLU A 17 -7.46 3.64 -18.55
C GLU A 17 -8.72 4.28 -17.95
N ALA A 18 -9.90 3.87 -18.41
CA ALA A 18 -11.16 4.39 -17.88
C ALA A 18 -11.36 3.94 -16.42
N LEU A 19 -11.05 2.70 -16.11
CA LEU A 19 -11.12 2.19 -14.75
C LEU A 19 -10.08 2.86 -13.85
N LEU A 20 -8.88 3.12 -14.34
CA LEU A 20 -7.86 3.86 -13.60
C LEU A 20 -8.31 5.28 -13.26
N ASN A 21 -8.89 6.01 -14.23
CA ASN A 21 -9.40 7.35 -14.01
C ASN A 21 -10.58 7.36 -13.03
N ALA A 22 -11.50 6.40 -13.15
CA ALA A 22 -12.60 6.24 -12.20
C ALA A 22 -12.10 5.95 -10.77
N ALA A 23 -11.01 5.18 -10.63
CA ALA A 23 -10.39 4.95 -9.33
C ALA A 23 -9.83 6.24 -8.70
N TYR A 24 -9.15 7.07 -9.48
CA TYR A 24 -8.67 8.38 -8.99
C TYR A 24 -9.81 9.33 -8.63
N ASP A 25 -10.91 9.31 -9.38
CA ASP A 25 -12.12 10.09 -9.06
C ASP A 25 -12.73 9.63 -7.72
N ALA A 26 -12.86 8.34 -7.52
CA ALA A 26 -13.37 7.76 -6.27
C ALA A 26 -12.48 8.09 -5.06
N VAL A 27 -11.15 8.07 -5.23
CA VAL A 27 -10.20 8.48 -4.19
C VAL A 27 -10.38 9.95 -3.85
N ALA A 28 -10.46 10.83 -4.85
CA ALA A 28 -10.65 12.26 -4.64
C ALA A 28 -11.97 12.56 -3.89
N GLU A 29 -13.05 11.88 -4.25
CA GLU A 29 -14.34 12.01 -3.58
C GLU A 29 -14.27 11.55 -2.11
N ALA A 30 -13.67 10.38 -1.85
CA ALA A 30 -13.52 9.87 -0.49
C ALA A 30 -12.71 10.84 0.40
N LEU A 31 -11.60 11.37 -0.12
CA LEU A 31 -10.76 12.33 0.60
C LEU A 31 -11.51 13.66 0.83
N ALA A 32 -12.30 14.13 -0.13
CA ALA A 32 -13.12 15.33 0.03
C ALA A 32 -14.21 15.17 1.10
N GLN A 33 -14.70 13.94 1.31
CA GLN A 33 -15.63 13.59 2.37
C GLN A 33 -14.97 13.37 3.74
N GLY A 34 -13.65 13.53 3.84
CA GLY A 34 -12.89 13.30 5.08
C GLY A 34 -12.66 11.84 5.41
N GLU A 35 -12.80 10.94 4.44
CA GLU A 35 -12.51 9.52 4.62
C GLU A 35 -11.00 9.24 4.53
N LEU A 36 -10.55 8.18 5.21
CA LEU A 36 -9.19 7.67 5.08
C LEU A 36 -9.11 6.75 3.86
N VAL A 37 -8.09 6.96 3.04
CA VAL A 37 -7.80 6.09 1.88
C VAL A 37 -6.45 5.42 2.08
N ALA A 38 -6.43 4.10 2.09
CA ALA A 38 -5.20 3.31 2.11
C ALA A 38 -4.83 2.86 0.70
N ILE A 39 -3.55 2.98 0.36
CA ILE A 39 -3.02 2.52 -0.92
C ILE A 39 -1.76 1.68 -0.72
N PHE A 40 -1.53 0.76 -1.64
CA PHE A 40 -0.28 0.00 -1.75
C PHE A 40 0.52 0.56 -2.92
N PRO A 41 1.50 1.45 -2.66
CA PRO A 41 2.17 2.21 -3.72
C PRO A 41 3.06 1.35 -4.63
N GLU A 42 3.41 0.15 -4.22
CA GLU A 42 4.13 -0.84 -5.05
C GLU A 42 3.25 -1.36 -6.21
N GLY A 43 1.93 -1.37 -6.02
CA GLY A 43 0.96 -1.85 -7.01
C GLY A 43 1.02 -3.35 -7.29
N ARG A 44 1.71 -4.12 -6.45
CA ARG A 44 1.79 -5.59 -6.51
C ARG A 44 2.26 -6.18 -5.18
N ILE A 45 2.03 -7.48 -5.00
CA ILE A 45 2.53 -8.22 -3.85
C ILE A 45 3.96 -8.67 -4.17
N THR A 46 4.89 -8.47 -3.22
CA THR A 46 6.28 -8.91 -3.39
C THR A 46 6.41 -10.43 -3.49
N ASP A 47 7.28 -10.88 -4.37
CA ASP A 47 7.68 -12.28 -4.55
C ASP A 47 9.11 -12.55 -4.07
N THR A 48 9.85 -11.50 -3.72
CA THR A 48 11.22 -11.55 -3.21
C THR A 48 11.35 -11.23 -1.72
N GLY A 49 10.29 -10.63 -1.12
CA GLY A 49 10.32 -10.08 0.23
C GLY A 49 10.91 -8.66 0.30
N GLU A 50 11.36 -8.12 -0.83
CA GLU A 50 11.84 -6.75 -0.93
C GLU A 50 10.71 -5.79 -1.35
N LEU A 51 10.86 -4.52 -1.00
CA LEU A 51 9.98 -3.46 -1.47
C LEU A 51 10.24 -3.19 -2.95
N TYR A 52 9.17 -3.20 -3.73
CA TYR A 52 9.23 -2.70 -5.09
C TYR A 52 9.21 -1.17 -5.13
N PRO A 53 9.73 -0.56 -6.20
CA PRO A 53 9.66 0.89 -6.37
C PRO A 53 8.23 1.40 -6.28
N PHE A 54 8.03 2.46 -5.50
CA PHE A 54 6.74 3.11 -5.36
C PHE A 54 6.35 3.80 -6.65
N ARG A 55 5.12 3.59 -7.09
CA ARG A 55 4.57 4.17 -8.30
C ARG A 55 4.08 5.60 -8.07
N GLN A 56 3.90 6.33 -9.15
CA GLN A 56 3.47 7.74 -9.14
C GLN A 56 2.02 7.96 -8.67
N GLY A 57 1.29 6.90 -8.34
CA GLY A 57 -0.11 6.99 -7.92
C GLY A 57 -0.32 7.90 -6.72
N VAL A 58 0.51 7.79 -5.69
CA VAL A 58 0.44 8.64 -4.51
C VAL A 58 0.62 10.11 -4.86
N LYS A 59 1.59 10.43 -5.74
CA LYS A 59 1.83 11.79 -6.19
C LYS A 59 0.62 12.37 -6.91
N ARG A 60 0.02 11.63 -7.83
CA ARG A 60 -1.20 12.04 -8.55
C ARG A 60 -2.37 12.32 -7.60
N ILE A 61 -2.53 11.50 -6.57
CA ILE A 61 -3.59 11.69 -5.56
C ILE A 61 -3.38 13.00 -4.80
N VAL A 62 -2.19 13.26 -4.28
CA VAL A 62 -1.94 14.46 -3.46
C VAL A 62 -1.83 15.74 -4.27
N GLU A 63 -1.47 15.65 -5.55
CA GLU A 63 -1.54 16.80 -6.48
C GLU A 63 -2.97 17.22 -6.77
N ARG A 64 -3.87 16.24 -6.90
CA ARG A 64 -5.31 16.49 -7.14
C ARG A 64 -6.04 16.89 -5.86
N THR A 65 -5.77 16.20 -4.76
CA THR A 65 -6.42 16.42 -3.47
C THR A 65 -5.35 16.51 -2.39
N PRO A 66 -4.84 17.73 -2.06
CA PRO A 66 -3.77 17.92 -1.09
C PRO A 66 -4.21 17.51 0.32
N VAL A 67 -3.71 16.38 0.80
CA VAL A 67 -3.97 15.83 2.14
C VAL A 67 -2.67 15.29 2.73
N PRO A 68 -2.52 15.25 4.06
CA PRO A 68 -1.38 14.60 4.70
C PRO A 68 -1.29 13.12 4.32
N VAL A 69 -0.06 12.62 4.16
CA VAL A 69 0.24 11.22 3.84
C VAL A 69 0.96 10.58 5.01
N ILE A 70 0.41 9.51 5.55
CA ILE A 70 1.01 8.76 6.66
C ILE A 70 1.61 7.47 6.09
N PRO A 71 2.96 7.31 6.11
CA PRO A 71 3.59 6.07 5.71
C PRO A 71 3.29 4.97 6.73
N LEU A 72 2.96 3.78 6.22
CA LEU A 72 2.72 2.59 7.02
C LEU A 72 3.71 1.50 6.60
N ALA A 73 4.41 0.92 7.57
CA ALA A 73 5.29 -0.21 7.34
C ALA A 73 4.68 -1.50 7.91
N LEU A 74 4.46 -2.47 7.04
CA LEU A 74 4.02 -3.81 7.43
C LEU A 74 5.27 -4.68 7.63
N LYS A 75 5.40 -5.29 8.82
CA LYS A 75 6.56 -6.07 9.25
C LYS A 75 6.19 -7.51 9.52
N GLY A 76 7.11 -8.43 9.25
CA GLY A 76 6.95 -9.85 9.58
C GLY A 76 6.00 -10.62 8.68
N LEU A 77 5.57 -10.03 7.56
CA LEU A 77 4.65 -10.69 6.63
C LEU A 77 5.35 -11.71 5.73
N TRP A 78 6.64 -11.51 5.42
CA TRP A 78 7.40 -12.38 4.55
C TRP A 78 7.65 -13.75 5.20
N GLY A 79 7.26 -14.80 4.51
CA GLY A 79 7.29 -16.18 5.05
C GLY A 79 6.06 -16.56 5.87
N SER A 80 5.07 -15.67 6.03
CA SER A 80 3.76 -15.99 6.57
C SER A 80 2.88 -16.69 5.52
N PHE A 81 1.72 -17.20 5.95
CA PHE A 81 0.72 -17.79 5.05
C PHE A 81 0.28 -16.85 3.91
N PHE A 82 0.29 -15.53 4.15
CA PHE A 82 -0.12 -14.52 3.18
C PHE A 82 0.99 -14.08 2.23
N SER A 83 2.22 -14.56 2.41
CA SER A 83 3.34 -14.22 1.55
C SER A 83 3.37 -15.07 0.28
N ARG A 84 4.07 -14.58 -0.75
CA ARG A 84 4.32 -15.34 -1.98
C ARG A 84 5.62 -16.14 -1.95
N ARG A 85 6.21 -16.34 -0.78
CA ARG A 85 7.41 -17.16 -0.64
C ARG A 85 7.11 -18.61 -0.99
N GLY A 86 7.67 -19.07 -2.09
CA GLY A 86 7.51 -20.45 -2.57
C GLY A 86 6.25 -20.73 -3.39
N GLY A 87 5.55 -19.68 -3.89
CA GLY A 87 4.38 -19.84 -4.76
C GLY A 87 3.31 -18.77 -4.59
N PRO A 88 2.12 -18.98 -5.16
CA PRO A 88 0.99 -18.08 -4.95
C PRO A 88 0.66 -17.90 -3.47
N ALA A 89 0.23 -16.71 -3.07
CA ALA A 89 -0.20 -16.43 -1.71
C ALA A 89 -1.35 -17.38 -1.31
N MET A 90 -1.34 -17.84 -0.06
CA MET A 90 -2.35 -18.76 0.50
C MET A 90 -2.42 -20.17 -0.15
N SER A 91 -1.44 -20.54 -0.99
CA SER A 91 -1.47 -21.83 -1.70
C SER A 91 -0.84 -22.98 -0.93
N ASN A 92 -0.06 -22.71 0.11
CA ASN A 92 0.72 -23.73 0.78
C ASN A 92 0.45 -23.78 2.31
N PRO A 93 -0.48 -24.64 2.77
CA PRO A 93 -0.84 -24.74 4.19
C PRO A 93 0.31 -25.26 5.07
N PHE A 94 1.31 -25.95 4.51
CA PHE A 94 2.46 -26.47 5.25
C PHE A 94 3.55 -25.44 5.55
N HIS A 95 3.53 -24.26 4.93
CA HIS A 95 4.42 -23.15 5.25
C HIS A 95 3.80 -22.18 6.28
N MET A 96 2.72 -22.57 6.91
CA MET A 96 2.16 -21.80 8.02
C MET A 96 3.18 -21.76 9.18
N ARG A 97 3.74 -20.59 9.41
CA ARG A 97 4.23 -20.25 10.75
C ARG A 97 2.99 -19.80 11.55
N PRO A 98 2.38 -20.67 12.33
CA PRO A 98 1.10 -20.35 13.00
C PRO A 98 1.20 -19.22 14.03
N PHE A 99 2.42 -18.78 14.35
CA PHE A 99 2.71 -17.71 15.31
C PHE A 99 3.65 -16.64 14.73
N SER A 100 3.55 -16.35 13.44
CA SER A 100 4.30 -15.21 12.84
C SER A 100 3.82 -13.91 13.49
N LYS A 101 4.72 -13.22 14.18
CA LYS A 101 4.43 -11.86 14.65
C LYS A 101 4.40 -10.94 13.44
N ILE A 102 3.25 -10.32 13.20
CA ILE A 102 3.06 -9.29 12.18
C ILE A 102 2.84 -7.98 12.92
N ALA A 103 3.50 -6.92 12.50
CA ALA A 103 3.31 -5.59 13.04
C ALA A 103 3.03 -4.58 11.92
N LEU A 104 2.19 -3.61 12.23
CA LEU A 104 1.95 -2.43 11.42
C LEU A 104 2.46 -1.23 12.19
N GLU A 105 3.40 -0.50 11.61
CA GLU A 105 3.96 0.72 12.19
C GLU A 105 3.56 1.91 11.36
N ALA A 106 3.04 2.95 12.01
CA ALA A 106 2.74 4.23 11.37
C ALA A 106 3.88 5.22 11.64
N GLY A 107 4.34 5.90 10.60
CA GLY A 107 5.31 6.99 10.70
C GLY A 107 4.65 8.34 10.87
N GLU A 108 5.47 9.38 10.88
CA GLU A 108 4.99 10.76 10.90
C GLU A 108 4.30 11.13 9.60
N ALA A 109 3.30 12.02 9.71
CA ALA A 109 2.58 12.52 8.54
C ALA A 109 3.47 13.43 7.70
N PHE A 110 3.49 13.20 6.39
CA PHE A 110 4.10 14.09 5.41
C PHE A 110 3.08 15.09 4.90
N ALA A 111 3.50 16.35 4.76
CA ALA A 111 2.74 17.32 3.98
C ALA A 111 2.59 16.83 2.53
N PRO A 112 1.49 17.17 1.83
CA PRO A 112 1.26 16.69 0.46
C PRO A 112 2.44 16.97 -0.48
N GLN A 113 3.06 18.13 -0.35
CA GLN A 113 4.19 18.56 -1.19
C GLN A 113 5.47 17.75 -0.97
N ALA A 114 5.63 17.18 0.24
CA ALA A 114 6.79 16.38 0.62
C ALA A 114 6.57 14.87 0.39
N ALA A 115 5.35 14.44 0.08
CA ALA A 115 4.96 13.05 -0.09
C ALA A 115 5.29 12.52 -1.49
N THR A 116 6.57 12.53 -1.86
CA THR A 116 7.03 11.93 -3.12
C THR A 116 7.21 10.42 -2.98
N PRO A 117 7.06 9.63 -4.06
CA PRO A 117 7.26 8.18 -4.03
C PRO A 117 8.62 7.77 -3.42
N ASP A 118 9.69 8.45 -3.81
CA ASP A 118 11.05 8.12 -3.35
C ASP A 118 11.24 8.36 -1.85
N VAL A 119 10.74 9.49 -1.35
CA VAL A 119 10.80 9.83 0.08
C VAL A 119 9.96 8.88 0.92
N LEU A 120 8.76 8.55 0.45
CA LEU A 120 7.87 7.61 1.13
C LEU A 120 8.46 6.20 1.13
N GLN A 121 9.04 5.76 0.00
CA GLN A 121 9.70 4.46 -0.10
C GLN A 121 10.89 4.35 0.87
N ALA A 122 11.76 5.35 0.88
CA ALA A 122 12.91 5.39 1.78
C ALA A 122 12.46 5.37 3.26
N THR A 123 11.38 6.08 3.58
CA THR A 123 10.81 6.11 4.93
C THR A 123 10.26 4.75 5.34
N VAL A 124 9.44 4.12 4.49
CA VAL A 124 8.87 2.79 4.76
C VAL A 124 9.96 1.74 4.88
N LEU A 125 11.00 1.80 4.02
CA LEU A 125 12.13 0.88 4.08
C LEU A 125 12.89 1.01 5.39
N ARG A 126 13.14 2.22 5.85
CA ARG A 126 13.78 2.48 7.14
C ARG A 126 12.93 2.00 8.32
N MET A 127 11.62 2.25 8.31
CA MET A 127 10.69 1.79 9.34
C MET A 127 10.61 0.27 9.40
N ARG A 128 10.55 -0.39 8.22
CA ARG A 128 10.52 -1.85 8.14
C ARG A 128 11.80 -2.47 8.71
N GLY A 129 12.97 -1.88 8.41
CA GLY A 129 14.26 -2.44 8.77
C GLY A 129 14.46 -3.83 8.18
N ASP A 130 15.14 -4.72 8.91
CA ASP A 130 15.41 -6.10 8.49
C ASP A 130 14.26 -7.08 8.77
N TRP A 131 13.20 -6.62 9.42
CA TRP A 131 12.04 -7.45 9.72
C TRP A 131 11.03 -7.43 8.58
N LYS A 132 11.32 -8.29 7.59
CA LYS A 132 10.50 -8.45 6.38
C LYS A 132 9.18 -9.14 6.66
#